data_d79d6903c101bd25382c10eb79e2fa66
#
_entry.id   d79d6903c101bd25382c10eb79e2fa66
#
_cell.length_a   1.000
_cell.length_b   1.000
_cell.length_c   1.000
_cell.angle_alpha   90.00
_cell.angle_beta   90.00
_cell.angle_gamma   90.00
#
_symmetry.space_group_name_H-M   'P 1'
#
loop_
_entity.id
_entity.type
_entity.pdbx_description
1 polymer ?
#
loop_
_entity_poly.entity_id
_entity_poly.type
_entity_poly.pdbx_seq_one_letter_code
_entity_poly.pdbx_strand_id
1 'polypeptide(L)'
;MRISILISSIAFLFLLSCQTNSTNEITSEVTIQGTITNPIGDVAVFRAKDTSFEASVDSLGDFSITFSINSAMYLDFSNGPERTAMYVHPGDNIRMNIDTKMYDETISYKGSPKSSYLAKKYLLREQMDFMGEVYYLGTKDEYSAYLDGYRDSIMSDLNTFDDSLFMDTEMEDMNNMLDYYIKRQESLVDLSSSSRKYRWEADKASMNYNFYVELDSMSMLEYDSMLSSYATEMNSLLATVDDTAFVSKTKKGISSTVKAWKERKQAKENVPKPGEMAIGFTYPNKDSVEFSLADFSGKLVYVDVWATWCGPCKAEIPSLQKLEGEYHDKNITFLSVSVDTDRQAWVDMVVNDQLGGVQLWADGWSQITKDYAIFGIPRFMLFDQDGKVISTDAPRPSSAEIRPLIEEYI
;
A
#
# COMPACT_ATOMS: atom_id res chain seq x y z
N MET A 1 -101.83 -7.35 -37.22
CA MET A 1 -100.62 -6.94 -37.90
C MET A 1 -99.56 -6.80 -36.82
N ARG A 2 -98.71 -7.79 -36.60
CA ARG A 2 -97.68 -7.80 -35.56
C ARG A 2 -96.31 -7.71 -36.24
N ILE A 3 -95.61 -6.67 -35.99
CA ILE A 3 -94.20 -6.41 -36.46
C ILE A 3 -93.29 -6.95 -35.41
N SER A 4 -92.49 -7.97 -35.76
CA SER A 4 -91.45 -8.53 -34.97
C SER A 4 -90.12 -7.77 -35.27
N ILE A 5 -89.56 -7.18 -34.27
CA ILE A 5 -88.23 -6.53 -34.34
C ILE A 5 -87.19 -7.56 -33.94
N LEU A 6 -86.26 -7.91 -34.87
CA LEU A 6 -85.04 -8.69 -34.57
C LEU A 6 -84.00 -7.76 -34.01
N ILE A 7 -83.52 -8.05 -32.76
CA ILE A 7 -82.39 -7.40 -32.15
C ILE A 7 -81.16 -8.27 -32.47
N SER A 8 -80.26 -7.73 -33.30
CA SER A 8 -78.96 -8.34 -33.58
C SER A 8 -77.94 -7.92 -32.52
N SER A 9 -77.47 -8.87 -31.73
CA SER A 9 -76.44 -8.65 -30.72
C SER A 9 -75.11 -8.69 -31.42
N ILE A 10 -74.43 -7.53 -31.50
CA ILE A 10 -73.00 -7.41 -31.85
C ILE A 10 -72.15 -7.58 -30.60
N ALA A 11 -71.49 -8.72 -30.53
CA ALA A 11 -70.47 -8.95 -29.49
C ALA A 11 -69.17 -8.18 -29.86
N PHE A 12 -68.87 -7.18 -29.08
CA PHE A 12 -67.54 -6.47 -29.14
C PHE A 12 -66.51 -7.30 -28.37
N LEU A 13 -65.60 -7.98 -29.07
CA LEU A 13 -64.41 -8.57 -28.47
C LEU A 13 -63.45 -7.45 -28.18
N PHE A 14 -63.26 -7.09 -26.85
CA PHE A 14 -62.19 -6.32 -26.38
C PHE A 14 -60.93 -7.23 -26.32
N LEU A 15 -60.01 -7.07 -27.27
CA LEU A 15 -58.67 -7.59 -27.16
C LEU A 15 -57.91 -6.69 -26.15
N LEU A 16 -57.77 -7.14 -24.90
CA LEU A 16 -56.80 -6.57 -23.97
C LEU A 16 -55.42 -6.92 -24.50
N SER A 17 -54.78 -5.95 -25.14
CA SER A 17 -53.34 -5.97 -25.36
C SER A 17 -52.64 -5.74 -23.99
N CYS A 18 -52.19 -6.81 -23.39
CA CYS A 18 -51.17 -6.69 -22.30
C CYS A 18 -49.89 -6.15 -22.94
N GLN A 19 -49.68 -4.84 -22.86
CA GLN A 19 -48.35 -4.28 -22.95
C GLN A 19 -47.63 -4.70 -21.68
N THR A 20 -46.77 -5.70 -21.78
CA THR A 20 -45.72 -5.96 -20.79
C THR A 20 -44.76 -4.78 -20.87
N ASN A 21 -44.95 -3.79 -20.01
CA ASN A 21 -43.86 -2.90 -19.66
C ASN A 21 -42.75 -3.78 -19.04
N SER A 22 -41.76 -4.13 -19.83
CA SER A 22 -40.49 -4.59 -19.27
C SER A 22 -39.86 -3.40 -18.49
N THR A 23 -40.20 -3.27 -17.23
CA THR A 23 -39.34 -2.54 -16.33
C THR A 23 -38.01 -3.30 -16.39
N ASN A 24 -36.99 -2.70 -16.98
CA ASN A 24 -35.62 -3.14 -16.76
C ASN A 24 -35.39 -3.00 -15.27
N GLU A 25 -35.58 -4.08 -14.51
CA GLU A 25 -35.03 -4.18 -13.15
C GLU A 25 -33.51 -4.03 -13.30
N ILE A 26 -32.96 -2.93 -12.81
CA ILE A 26 -31.53 -2.77 -12.71
C ILE A 26 -31.08 -3.87 -11.75
N THR A 27 -30.42 -4.89 -12.31
CA THR A 27 -29.86 -5.96 -11.49
C THR A 27 -28.79 -5.38 -10.60
N SER A 28 -28.78 -5.71 -9.31
CA SER A 28 -27.72 -5.32 -8.38
C SER A 28 -26.44 -6.13 -8.59
N GLU A 29 -26.49 -7.11 -9.49
CA GLU A 29 -25.36 -8.03 -9.74
C GLU A 29 -24.33 -7.41 -10.69
N VAL A 30 -23.07 -7.54 -10.31
CA VAL A 30 -21.90 -7.25 -11.14
C VAL A 30 -21.23 -8.57 -11.47
N THR A 31 -20.97 -8.79 -12.74
CA THR A 31 -20.17 -9.94 -13.20
C THR A 31 -18.85 -9.46 -13.76
N ILE A 32 -17.74 -9.99 -13.23
CA ILE A 32 -16.40 -9.74 -13.75
C ILE A 32 -15.80 -11.09 -14.15
N GLN A 33 -15.31 -11.18 -15.38
CA GLN A 33 -14.67 -12.38 -15.91
C GLN A 33 -13.47 -12.01 -16.77
N GLY A 34 -12.52 -12.89 -16.91
CA GLY A 34 -11.35 -12.60 -17.72
C GLY A 34 -10.23 -13.60 -17.60
N THR A 35 -9.07 -13.21 -18.14
CA THR A 35 -7.88 -14.05 -18.15
C THR A 35 -6.70 -13.28 -17.57
N ILE A 36 -6.00 -13.89 -16.63
CA ILE A 36 -4.75 -13.42 -16.05
C ILE A 36 -3.62 -14.24 -16.70
N THR A 37 -2.85 -13.63 -17.56
CA THR A 37 -1.65 -14.24 -18.13
C THR A 37 -0.54 -14.22 -17.07
N ASN A 38 0.22 -15.30 -16.93
CA ASN A 38 1.24 -15.49 -15.90
C ASN A 38 0.73 -15.26 -14.45
N PRO A 39 -0.37 -15.91 -14.01
CA PRO A 39 -0.93 -15.66 -12.69
C PRO A 39 0.09 -15.95 -11.58
N ILE A 40 0.15 -15.08 -10.56
CA ILE A 40 1.04 -15.21 -9.39
C ILE A 40 0.40 -16.09 -8.32
N GLY A 41 -0.95 -16.08 -8.24
CA GLY A 41 -1.73 -16.90 -7.30
C GLY A 41 -2.97 -17.46 -7.95
N ASP A 42 -3.63 -18.38 -7.25
CA ASP A 42 -4.86 -19.05 -7.65
C ASP A 42 -6.15 -18.27 -7.28
N VAL A 43 -5.99 -17.04 -6.81
CA VAL A 43 -7.09 -16.15 -6.42
C VAL A 43 -6.95 -14.77 -7.04
N ALA A 44 -8.02 -14.30 -7.67
CA ALA A 44 -8.22 -12.91 -8.07
C ALA A 44 -9.02 -12.19 -6.99
N VAL A 45 -8.48 -11.10 -6.44
CA VAL A 45 -9.08 -10.35 -5.33
C VAL A 45 -9.57 -8.99 -5.81
N PHE A 46 -10.82 -8.66 -5.50
CA PHE A 46 -11.46 -7.37 -5.77
C PHE A 46 -11.82 -6.74 -4.43
N ARG A 47 -11.07 -5.73 -4.01
CA ARG A 47 -11.21 -5.12 -2.68
C ARG A 47 -11.85 -3.74 -2.76
N ALA A 48 -12.91 -3.53 -1.98
CA ALA A 48 -13.43 -2.22 -1.63
C ALA A 48 -12.96 -1.80 -0.23
N LYS A 49 -13.36 -0.61 0.22
CA LYS A 49 -12.96 -0.06 1.52
C LYS A 49 -13.28 -1.00 2.69
N ASP A 50 -14.49 -1.58 2.69
CA ASP A 50 -15.03 -2.34 3.83
C ASP A 50 -15.39 -3.79 3.47
N THR A 51 -15.07 -4.23 2.24
CA THR A 51 -15.39 -5.58 1.77
C THR A 51 -14.41 -6.04 0.69
N SER A 52 -14.33 -7.35 0.47
CA SER A 52 -13.58 -7.94 -0.65
C SER A 52 -14.37 -9.08 -1.27
N PHE A 53 -14.12 -9.29 -2.56
CA PHE A 53 -14.69 -10.37 -3.36
C PHE A 53 -13.52 -11.16 -3.96
N GLU A 54 -13.63 -12.49 -3.97
CA GLU A 54 -12.57 -13.37 -4.42
C GLU A 54 -13.06 -14.35 -5.46
N ALA A 55 -12.30 -14.54 -6.52
CA ALA A 55 -12.54 -15.53 -7.56
C ALA A 55 -11.38 -16.49 -7.67
N SER A 56 -11.65 -17.78 -7.80
CA SER A 56 -10.62 -18.76 -8.15
C SER A 56 -10.12 -18.54 -9.56
N VAL A 57 -8.81 -18.60 -9.74
CA VAL A 57 -8.11 -18.53 -11.03
C VAL A 57 -7.72 -19.95 -11.41
N ASP A 58 -8.12 -20.41 -12.58
CA ASP A 58 -7.80 -21.75 -13.04
C ASP A 58 -6.38 -21.86 -13.61
N SER A 59 -6.00 -23.07 -14.00
CA SER A 59 -4.67 -23.35 -14.56
C SER A 59 -4.36 -22.66 -15.90
N LEU A 60 -5.37 -22.11 -16.57
CA LEU A 60 -5.26 -21.32 -17.80
C LEU A 60 -5.24 -19.81 -17.51
N GLY A 61 -5.43 -19.44 -16.23
CA GLY A 61 -5.54 -18.05 -15.80
C GLY A 61 -6.94 -17.47 -15.93
N ASP A 62 -7.94 -18.27 -16.26
CA ASP A 62 -9.31 -17.80 -16.40
C ASP A 62 -10.00 -17.70 -15.04
N PHE A 63 -10.80 -16.65 -14.85
CA PHE A 63 -11.59 -16.45 -13.65
C PHE A 63 -12.96 -15.85 -13.98
N SER A 64 -13.92 -16.04 -13.10
CA SER A 64 -15.23 -15.39 -13.15
C SER A 64 -15.80 -15.23 -11.75
N ILE A 65 -16.41 -14.08 -11.50
CA ILE A 65 -17.10 -13.78 -10.25
C ILE A 65 -18.37 -12.99 -10.52
N THR A 66 -19.40 -13.25 -9.71
CA THR A 66 -20.63 -12.46 -9.65
C THR A 66 -20.92 -12.11 -8.20
N PHE A 67 -21.18 -10.84 -7.93
CA PHE A 67 -21.53 -10.32 -6.62
C PHE A 67 -22.52 -9.17 -6.75
N SER A 68 -23.23 -8.85 -5.65
CA SER A 68 -24.23 -7.79 -5.64
C SER A 68 -23.69 -6.54 -4.95
N ILE A 69 -23.97 -5.37 -5.55
CA ILE A 69 -23.69 -4.06 -4.98
C ILE A 69 -24.95 -3.17 -5.10
N ASN A 70 -25.13 -2.27 -4.13
CA ASN A 70 -26.28 -1.37 -4.11
C ASN A 70 -26.03 -0.03 -4.80
N SER A 71 -24.76 0.33 -5.01
CA SER A 71 -24.32 1.57 -5.66
C SER A 71 -22.98 1.36 -6.35
N ALA A 72 -22.67 2.25 -7.28
CA ALA A 72 -21.36 2.27 -7.93
C ALA A 72 -20.24 2.44 -6.91
N MET A 73 -19.09 1.81 -7.15
CA MET A 73 -17.93 1.84 -6.24
C MET A 73 -16.60 1.60 -6.93
N TYR A 74 -15.54 2.08 -6.30
CA TYR A 74 -14.18 1.71 -6.65
C TYR A 74 -13.82 0.34 -6.05
N LEU A 75 -13.08 -0.45 -6.81
CA LEU A 75 -12.47 -1.69 -6.39
C LEU A 75 -10.97 -1.66 -6.75
N ASP A 76 -10.14 -2.21 -5.89
CA ASP A 76 -8.76 -2.57 -6.20
C ASP A 76 -8.71 -4.04 -6.62
N PHE A 77 -8.33 -4.30 -7.86
CA PHE A 77 -8.06 -5.65 -8.34
C PHE A 77 -6.60 -6.02 -8.08
N SER A 78 -6.35 -7.26 -7.65
CA SER A 78 -5.00 -7.83 -7.51
C SER A 78 -4.98 -9.34 -7.76
N ASN A 79 -3.86 -9.81 -8.34
CA ASN A 79 -3.44 -11.22 -8.33
C ASN A 79 -1.93 -11.21 -8.08
N GLY A 80 -1.54 -11.21 -6.79
CA GLY A 80 -0.17 -10.99 -6.32
C GLY A 80 0.00 -9.63 -5.64
N PRO A 81 1.22 -9.04 -5.64
CA PRO A 81 1.52 -7.81 -4.91
C PRO A 81 0.99 -6.53 -5.58
N GLU A 82 0.84 -6.55 -6.90
CA GLU A 82 0.41 -5.37 -7.67
C GLU A 82 -1.11 -5.21 -7.66
N ARG A 83 -1.57 -3.97 -7.86
CA ARG A 83 -2.97 -3.60 -7.81
C ARG A 83 -3.32 -2.60 -8.90
N THR A 84 -4.56 -2.67 -9.39
CA THR A 84 -5.13 -1.66 -10.27
C THR A 84 -6.54 -1.31 -9.85
N ALA A 85 -6.91 -0.03 -10.04
CA ALA A 85 -8.23 0.46 -9.70
C ALA A 85 -9.23 0.13 -10.81
N MET A 86 -10.46 -0.23 -10.39
CA MET A 86 -11.64 -0.39 -11.24
C MET A 86 -12.79 0.45 -10.67
N TYR A 87 -13.76 0.77 -11.53
CA TYR A 87 -15.02 1.36 -11.10
C TYR A 87 -16.18 0.56 -11.68
N VAL A 88 -17.08 0.13 -10.83
CA VAL A 88 -18.17 -0.79 -11.17
C VAL A 88 -19.53 -0.21 -10.79
N HIS A 89 -20.56 -0.53 -11.58
CA HIS A 89 -21.95 -0.18 -11.31
C HIS A 89 -22.80 -1.43 -11.11
N PRO A 90 -23.92 -1.33 -10.41
CA PRO A 90 -24.94 -2.36 -10.41
C PRO A 90 -25.36 -2.71 -11.84
N GLY A 91 -25.33 -3.99 -12.18
CA GLY A 91 -25.68 -4.47 -13.54
C GLY A 91 -24.50 -4.61 -14.50
N ASP A 92 -23.29 -4.24 -14.12
CA ASP A 92 -22.12 -4.35 -14.98
C ASP A 92 -21.76 -5.81 -15.32
N ASN A 93 -21.41 -6.02 -16.60
CA ASN A 93 -20.79 -7.26 -17.08
C ASN A 93 -19.46 -6.92 -17.73
N ILE A 94 -18.39 -7.16 -16.98
CA ILE A 94 -17.05 -6.71 -17.33
C ILE A 94 -16.18 -7.90 -17.73
N ARG A 95 -15.50 -7.76 -18.85
CA ARG A 95 -14.40 -8.64 -19.22
C ARG A 95 -13.09 -7.89 -19.07
N MET A 96 -12.16 -8.42 -18.26
CA MET A 96 -10.82 -7.88 -18.10
C MET A 96 -9.75 -8.90 -18.48
N ASN A 97 -8.63 -8.42 -19.02
CA ASN A 97 -7.45 -9.26 -19.26
C ASN A 97 -6.22 -8.50 -18.79
N ILE A 98 -5.23 -9.24 -18.28
CA ILE A 98 -4.00 -8.68 -17.74
C ILE A 98 -2.87 -9.71 -17.85
N ASP A 99 -1.63 -9.23 -18.03
CA ASP A 99 -0.41 -10.03 -17.83
C ASP A 99 0.32 -9.51 -16.59
N THR A 100 0.50 -10.37 -15.57
CA THR A 100 1.13 -9.95 -14.31
C THR A 100 2.60 -9.54 -14.42
N LYS A 101 3.26 -9.85 -15.55
CA LYS A 101 4.64 -9.41 -15.82
C LYS A 101 4.72 -7.99 -16.41
N MET A 102 3.61 -7.49 -16.94
CA MET A 102 3.46 -6.14 -17.49
C MET A 102 2.09 -5.63 -17.07
N TYR A 103 1.91 -5.46 -15.77
CA TYR A 103 0.63 -5.33 -15.11
C TYR A 103 -0.18 -4.14 -15.65
N ASP A 104 0.39 -2.95 -15.57
CA ASP A 104 -0.30 -1.71 -15.91
C ASP A 104 -0.42 -1.49 -17.43
N GLU A 105 0.55 -1.96 -18.21
CA GLU A 105 0.55 -1.80 -19.67
C GLU A 105 -0.41 -2.74 -20.39
N THR A 106 -0.76 -3.85 -19.77
CA THR A 106 -1.55 -4.90 -20.43
C THR A 106 -2.99 -4.97 -19.98
N ILE A 107 -3.33 -4.32 -18.86
CA ILE A 107 -4.70 -4.36 -18.36
C ILE A 107 -5.68 -3.75 -19.36
N SER A 108 -6.76 -4.46 -19.60
CA SER A 108 -7.79 -4.04 -20.52
C SER A 108 -9.18 -4.43 -20.01
N TYR A 109 -10.16 -3.55 -20.28
CA TYR A 109 -11.55 -3.75 -19.87
C TYR A 109 -12.50 -3.65 -21.06
N LYS A 110 -13.48 -4.56 -21.12
CA LYS A 110 -14.68 -4.44 -21.97
C LYS A 110 -15.90 -4.40 -21.06
N GLY A 111 -16.83 -3.49 -21.33
CA GLY A 111 -18.03 -3.31 -20.52
C GLY A 111 -17.86 -2.35 -19.34
N SER A 112 -16.66 -1.77 -19.13
CA SER A 112 -16.43 -0.73 -18.14
C SER A 112 -15.51 0.37 -18.71
N PRO A 113 -16.10 1.40 -19.35
CA PRO A 113 -15.33 2.55 -19.87
C PRO A 113 -14.59 3.31 -18.76
N LYS A 114 -15.17 3.39 -17.56
CA LYS A 114 -14.56 4.08 -16.41
C LYS A 114 -13.33 3.33 -15.88
N SER A 115 -13.36 1.99 -15.81
CA SER A 115 -12.17 1.21 -15.47
C SER A 115 -11.08 1.34 -16.55
N SER A 116 -11.46 1.42 -17.83
CA SER A 116 -10.51 1.69 -18.92
C SER A 116 -9.86 3.08 -18.80
N TYR A 117 -10.64 4.08 -18.37
CA TYR A 117 -10.13 5.42 -18.07
C TYR A 117 -9.14 5.39 -16.90
N LEU A 118 -9.45 4.67 -15.80
CA LEU A 118 -8.55 4.56 -14.63
C LEU A 118 -7.21 3.94 -15.01
N ALA A 119 -7.21 2.86 -15.80
CA ALA A 119 -5.98 2.26 -16.31
C ALA A 119 -5.18 3.23 -17.19
N LYS A 120 -5.84 3.93 -18.11
CA LYS A 120 -5.19 4.94 -18.96
C LYS A 120 -4.63 6.12 -18.14
N LYS A 121 -5.40 6.61 -17.14
CA LYS A 121 -4.96 7.68 -16.21
C LYS A 121 -3.69 7.26 -15.48
N TYR A 122 -3.62 6.02 -15.02
CA TYR A 122 -2.44 5.49 -14.34
C TYR A 122 -1.21 5.52 -15.24
N LEU A 123 -1.29 4.97 -16.46
CA LEU A 123 -0.19 4.97 -17.43
C LEU A 123 0.24 6.39 -17.82
N LEU A 124 -0.72 7.30 -18.01
CA LEU A 124 -0.40 8.69 -18.32
C LEU A 124 0.35 9.37 -17.16
N ARG A 125 -0.04 9.07 -15.91
CA ARG A 125 0.64 9.56 -14.72
C ARG A 125 2.09 9.06 -14.63
N GLU A 126 2.35 7.80 -14.95
CA GLU A 126 3.70 7.22 -14.96
C GLU A 126 4.60 7.82 -16.03
N GLN A 127 4.02 8.23 -17.17
CA GLN A 127 4.75 8.90 -18.23
C GLN A 127 5.12 10.35 -17.90
N MET A 128 4.49 10.95 -16.89
CA MET A 128 4.74 12.32 -16.45
C MET A 128 5.94 12.38 -15.51
N ASP A 129 6.91 13.20 -15.84
CA ASP A 129 8.01 13.53 -14.93
C ASP A 129 7.64 14.75 -14.05
N PHE A 130 6.75 14.50 -13.07
CA PHE A 130 6.26 15.56 -12.16
C PHE A 130 7.37 16.26 -11.37
N MET A 131 8.52 15.63 -11.18
CA MET A 131 9.66 16.19 -10.49
C MET A 131 10.90 16.26 -11.39
N GLY A 132 10.70 16.42 -12.70
CA GLY A 132 11.76 16.56 -13.68
C GLY A 132 12.36 17.95 -13.80
N GLU A 133 13.02 18.19 -14.91
CA GLU A 133 13.76 19.44 -15.16
C GLU A 133 12.88 20.69 -15.00
N VAL A 134 11.67 20.67 -15.55
CA VAL A 134 10.75 21.82 -15.49
C VAL A 134 10.32 22.12 -14.05
N TYR A 135 10.13 21.09 -13.20
CA TYR A 135 9.85 21.26 -11.78
C TYR A 135 11.00 21.98 -11.05
N TYR A 136 12.25 21.56 -11.30
CA TYR A 136 13.41 22.14 -10.62
C TYR A 136 13.86 23.47 -11.22
N LEU A 137 13.91 23.60 -12.53
CA LEU A 137 14.55 24.72 -13.23
C LEU A 137 13.54 25.71 -13.85
N GLY A 138 12.32 25.27 -14.18
CA GLY A 138 11.27 26.08 -14.76
C GLY A 138 10.79 27.20 -13.81
N THR A 139 10.21 28.23 -14.38
CA THR A 139 9.42 29.23 -13.64
C THR A 139 8.12 28.60 -13.15
N LYS A 140 7.40 29.30 -12.26
CA LYS A 140 6.07 28.87 -11.82
C LYS A 140 5.11 28.69 -12.99
N ASP A 141 5.12 29.63 -13.94
CA ASP A 141 4.22 29.61 -15.11
C ASP A 141 4.56 28.44 -16.06
N GLU A 142 5.85 28.18 -16.31
CA GLU A 142 6.27 27.04 -17.14
C GLU A 142 5.89 25.71 -16.49
N TYR A 143 6.04 25.58 -15.20
CA TYR A 143 5.64 24.36 -14.50
C TYR A 143 4.12 24.20 -14.44
N SER A 144 3.37 25.29 -14.21
CA SER A 144 1.91 25.25 -14.28
C SER A 144 1.43 24.82 -15.67
N ALA A 145 1.99 25.38 -16.74
CA ALA A 145 1.66 25.00 -18.11
C ALA A 145 1.97 23.52 -18.41
N TYR A 146 3.07 22.98 -17.86
CA TYR A 146 3.41 21.57 -17.96
C TYR A 146 2.34 20.68 -17.28
N LEU A 147 1.89 21.07 -16.10
CA LEU A 147 0.82 20.35 -15.36
C LEU A 147 -0.55 20.49 -16.04
N ASP A 148 -0.83 21.64 -16.66
CA ASP A 148 -2.07 21.86 -17.42
C ASP A 148 -2.17 20.89 -18.60
N GLY A 149 -1.07 20.55 -19.26
CA GLY A 149 -1.05 19.52 -20.30
C GLY A 149 -1.52 18.14 -19.81
N TYR A 150 -1.14 17.75 -18.60
CA TYR A 150 -1.66 16.53 -17.97
C TYR A 150 -3.14 16.68 -17.63
N ARG A 151 -3.53 17.80 -17.00
CA ARG A 151 -4.93 18.10 -16.67
C ARG A 151 -5.84 18.00 -17.90
N ASP A 152 -5.46 18.64 -19.00
CA ASP A 152 -6.24 18.67 -20.23
C ASP A 152 -6.42 17.27 -20.81
N SER A 153 -5.38 16.44 -20.77
CA SER A 153 -5.44 15.05 -21.22
C SER A 153 -6.42 14.20 -20.40
N ILE A 154 -6.42 14.38 -19.07
CA ILE A 154 -7.34 13.68 -18.16
C ILE A 154 -8.76 14.21 -18.35
N MET A 155 -8.98 15.51 -18.42
CA MET A 155 -10.29 16.13 -18.58
C MET A 155 -10.94 15.81 -19.91
N SER A 156 -10.16 15.63 -20.98
CA SER A 156 -10.67 15.23 -22.30
C SER A 156 -11.41 13.89 -22.25
N ASP A 157 -10.88 12.93 -21.51
CA ASP A 157 -11.54 11.61 -21.34
C ASP A 157 -12.65 11.68 -20.30
N LEU A 158 -12.42 12.36 -19.17
CA LEU A 158 -13.35 12.45 -18.04
C LEU A 158 -14.69 13.09 -18.45
N ASN A 159 -14.63 14.12 -19.27
CA ASN A 159 -15.83 14.82 -19.78
C ASN A 159 -16.70 13.98 -20.73
N THR A 160 -16.28 12.76 -21.08
CA THR A 160 -17.11 11.84 -21.88
C THR A 160 -18.12 11.06 -21.04
N PHE A 161 -17.98 11.07 -19.72
CA PHE A 161 -18.88 10.38 -18.80
C PHE A 161 -20.04 11.27 -18.38
N ASP A 162 -21.16 10.63 -18.01
CA ASP A 162 -22.38 11.26 -17.48
C ASP A 162 -22.61 10.97 -15.99
N ASP A 163 -21.62 10.42 -15.31
CA ASP A 163 -21.62 10.07 -13.87
C ASP A 163 -20.96 11.19 -13.08
N SER A 164 -21.77 12.07 -12.50
CA SER A 164 -21.25 13.23 -11.75
C SER A 164 -20.42 12.84 -10.54
N LEU A 165 -20.80 11.77 -9.82
CA LEU A 165 -20.04 11.34 -8.64
C LEU A 165 -18.64 10.84 -9.01
N PHE A 166 -18.54 10.04 -10.07
CA PHE A 166 -17.27 9.59 -10.60
C PHE A 166 -16.42 10.77 -11.07
N MET A 167 -17.02 11.67 -11.86
CA MET A 167 -16.32 12.84 -12.41
C MET A 167 -15.81 13.77 -11.29
N ASP A 168 -16.65 14.08 -10.31
CA ASP A 168 -16.27 14.96 -9.19
C ASP A 168 -15.13 14.35 -8.35
N THR A 169 -15.19 13.03 -8.09
CA THR A 169 -14.14 12.30 -7.36
C THR A 169 -12.81 12.34 -8.12
N GLU A 170 -12.83 12.05 -9.41
CA GLU A 170 -11.61 12.04 -10.25
C GLU A 170 -11.02 13.43 -10.45
N MET A 171 -11.87 14.48 -10.56
CA MET A 171 -11.42 15.88 -10.60
C MET A 171 -10.79 16.30 -9.28
N GLU A 172 -11.40 15.95 -8.15
CA GLU A 172 -10.87 16.28 -6.83
C GLU A 172 -9.51 15.61 -6.60
N ASP A 173 -9.38 14.33 -6.91
CA ASP A 173 -8.12 13.57 -6.80
C ASP A 173 -7.02 14.20 -7.66
N MET A 174 -7.33 14.50 -8.93
CA MET A 174 -6.41 15.17 -9.85
C MET A 174 -5.98 16.55 -9.32
N ASN A 175 -6.91 17.38 -8.91
CA ASN A 175 -6.61 18.74 -8.43
C ASN A 175 -5.77 18.68 -7.16
N ASN A 176 -6.08 17.80 -6.20
CA ASN A 176 -5.31 17.62 -4.99
C ASN A 176 -3.85 17.21 -5.29
N MET A 177 -3.67 16.31 -6.25
CA MET A 177 -2.35 15.88 -6.71
C MET A 177 -1.58 17.04 -7.37
N LEU A 178 -2.19 17.78 -8.29
CA LEU A 178 -1.55 18.91 -8.97
C LEU A 178 -1.19 20.03 -8.01
N ASP A 179 -2.10 20.36 -7.08
CA ASP A 179 -1.87 21.36 -6.02
C ASP A 179 -0.70 20.96 -5.12
N TYR A 180 -0.57 19.69 -4.81
CA TYR A 180 0.58 19.19 -4.05
C TYR A 180 1.91 19.48 -4.76
N TYR A 181 2.00 19.22 -6.07
CA TYR A 181 3.21 19.47 -6.85
C TYR A 181 3.49 20.97 -7.02
N ILE A 182 2.46 21.79 -7.26
CA ILE A 182 2.60 23.25 -7.36
C ILE A 182 3.15 23.81 -6.05
N LYS A 183 2.56 23.48 -4.91
CA LYS A 183 3.03 23.95 -3.59
C LYS A 183 4.46 23.51 -3.28
N ARG A 184 4.85 22.32 -3.71
CA ARG A 184 6.25 21.88 -3.56
C ARG A 184 7.20 22.68 -4.44
N GLN A 185 6.83 22.95 -5.67
CA GLN A 185 7.64 23.75 -6.60
C GLN A 185 7.80 25.20 -6.10
N GLU A 186 6.77 25.80 -5.49
CA GLU A 186 6.86 27.13 -4.88
C GLU A 186 8.01 27.26 -3.88
N SER A 187 8.32 26.19 -3.13
CA SER A 187 9.45 26.20 -2.20
C SER A 187 10.83 26.23 -2.89
N LEU A 188 10.89 26.00 -4.20
CA LEU A 188 12.12 26.05 -4.99
C LEU A 188 12.32 27.43 -5.64
N VAL A 189 11.25 28.15 -5.93
CA VAL A 189 11.30 29.42 -6.70
C VAL A 189 12.13 30.48 -5.96
N ASP A 190 12.13 30.46 -4.63
CA ASP A 190 12.91 31.38 -3.80
C ASP A 190 14.43 31.07 -3.77
N LEU A 191 14.83 29.91 -4.30
CA LEU A 191 16.24 29.54 -4.38
C LEU A 191 16.92 30.17 -5.61
N SER A 192 18.23 30.45 -5.50
CA SER A 192 19.03 30.85 -6.65
C SER A 192 19.03 29.78 -7.76
N SER A 193 19.26 30.20 -9.00
CA SER A 193 19.33 29.28 -10.14
C SER A 193 20.37 28.15 -9.94
N SER A 194 21.50 28.48 -9.33
CA SER A 194 22.55 27.50 -9.01
C SER A 194 22.10 26.52 -7.93
N SER A 195 21.38 26.97 -6.91
CA SER A 195 20.81 26.12 -5.86
C SER A 195 19.73 25.16 -6.41
N ARG A 196 18.88 25.66 -7.32
CA ARG A 196 17.86 24.83 -8.00
C ARG A 196 18.48 23.77 -8.89
N LYS A 197 19.50 24.16 -9.67
CA LYS A 197 20.27 23.23 -10.50
C LYS A 197 20.92 22.13 -9.64
N TYR A 198 21.54 22.52 -8.53
CA TYR A 198 22.09 21.54 -7.57
C TYR A 198 21.02 20.54 -7.12
N ARG A 199 19.83 20.99 -6.72
CA ARG A 199 18.77 20.09 -6.25
C ARG A 199 18.37 19.08 -7.32
N TRP A 200 18.23 19.49 -8.55
CA TRP A 200 17.91 18.60 -9.67
C TRP A 200 19.01 17.56 -9.94
N GLU A 201 20.27 18.04 -10.04
CA GLU A 201 21.40 17.15 -10.28
C GLU A 201 21.65 16.19 -9.11
N ALA A 202 21.50 16.65 -7.87
CA ALA A 202 21.64 15.84 -6.67
C ALA A 202 20.54 14.78 -6.54
N ASP A 203 19.30 15.10 -6.92
CA ASP A 203 18.20 14.15 -6.94
C ASP A 203 18.48 13.00 -7.89
N LYS A 204 18.88 13.31 -9.14
CA LYS A 204 19.29 12.30 -10.13
C LYS A 204 20.47 11.47 -9.66
N ALA A 205 21.51 12.10 -9.13
CA ALA A 205 22.71 11.39 -8.66
C ALA A 205 22.39 10.49 -7.45
N SER A 206 21.47 10.91 -6.58
CA SER A 206 21.07 10.14 -5.39
C SER A 206 20.41 8.80 -5.73
N MET A 207 19.81 8.68 -6.91
CA MET A 207 19.22 7.41 -7.40
C MET A 207 20.24 6.28 -7.57
N ASN A 208 21.53 6.62 -7.70
CA ASN A 208 22.62 5.65 -7.78
C ASN A 208 22.98 5.02 -6.41
N TYR A 209 22.38 5.51 -5.31
CA TYR A 209 22.71 5.12 -3.94
C TYR A 209 21.48 4.56 -3.23
N ASN A 210 21.33 3.24 -3.22
CA ASN A 210 20.24 2.59 -2.50
C ASN A 210 20.69 2.19 -1.08
N PHE A 211 20.84 3.17 -0.20
CA PHE A 211 21.31 2.96 1.18
C PHE A 211 20.53 1.88 1.94
N TYR A 212 19.25 1.75 1.70
CA TYR A 212 18.41 0.79 2.41
C TYR A 212 18.65 -0.65 1.93
N VAL A 213 18.68 -0.87 0.62
CA VAL A 213 18.94 -2.21 0.05
C VAL A 213 20.36 -2.68 0.38
N GLU A 214 21.34 -1.77 0.29
CA GLU A 214 22.75 -2.10 0.52
C GLU A 214 23.10 -2.27 2.01
N LEU A 215 22.18 -1.94 2.91
CA LEU A 215 22.37 -2.08 4.35
C LEU A 215 22.64 -3.53 4.77
N ASP A 216 22.02 -4.50 4.10
CA ASP A 216 22.13 -5.93 4.37
C ASP A 216 23.11 -6.66 3.45
N SER A 217 23.36 -6.14 2.23
CA SER A 217 24.16 -6.81 1.19
C SER A 217 25.67 -6.50 1.27
N MET A 218 26.03 -5.28 1.71
CA MET A 218 27.42 -4.83 1.75
C MET A 218 28.08 -5.09 3.11
N SER A 219 29.39 -5.34 3.10
CA SER A 219 30.21 -5.26 4.32
C SER A 219 30.29 -3.81 4.82
N MET A 220 30.68 -3.62 6.09
CA MET A 220 30.85 -2.29 6.67
C MET A 220 31.84 -1.41 5.87
N LEU A 221 32.92 -2.01 5.37
CA LEU A 221 33.93 -1.30 4.57
C LEU A 221 33.38 -0.83 3.23
N GLU A 222 32.65 -1.69 2.52
CA GLU A 222 32.01 -1.36 1.23
C GLU A 222 30.95 -0.30 1.42
N TYR A 223 30.15 -0.40 2.49
CA TYR A 223 29.12 0.57 2.82
C TYR A 223 29.70 1.94 3.14
N ASP A 224 30.78 2.00 3.94
CA ASP A 224 31.52 3.25 4.23
C ASP A 224 32.11 3.85 2.92
N SER A 225 32.59 3.03 2.00
CA SER A 225 33.07 3.48 0.71
C SER A 225 31.94 4.09 -0.13
N MET A 226 30.76 3.44 -0.18
CA MET A 226 29.58 3.97 -0.86
C MET A 226 29.11 5.30 -0.26
N LEU A 227 29.03 5.42 1.07
CA LEU A 227 28.70 6.67 1.75
C LEU A 227 29.68 7.80 1.44
N SER A 228 30.99 7.47 1.37
CA SER A 228 32.06 8.41 1.00
C SER A 228 31.93 8.88 -0.46
N SER A 229 31.59 7.97 -1.38
CA SER A 229 31.33 8.28 -2.78
C SER A 229 30.12 9.20 -2.92
N TYR A 230 29.00 8.89 -2.24
CA TYR A 230 27.84 9.77 -2.18
C TYR A 230 28.20 11.18 -1.67
N ALA A 231 28.90 11.28 -0.55
CA ALA A 231 29.29 12.58 0.00
C ALA A 231 30.18 13.37 -0.94
N THR A 232 31.10 12.70 -1.63
CA THR A 232 32.02 13.32 -2.59
C THR A 232 31.26 13.85 -3.79
N GLU A 233 30.35 13.07 -4.37
CA GLU A 233 29.54 13.46 -5.51
C GLU A 233 28.64 14.64 -5.16
N MET A 234 27.89 14.57 -4.04
CA MET A 234 27.02 15.64 -3.58
C MET A 234 27.80 16.95 -3.31
N ASN A 235 28.98 16.88 -2.70
CA ASN A 235 29.82 18.05 -2.47
C ASN A 235 30.45 18.60 -3.75
N SER A 236 30.74 17.76 -4.74
CA SER A 236 31.22 18.20 -6.05
C SER A 236 30.15 19.01 -6.80
N LEU A 237 28.90 18.53 -6.82
CA LEU A 237 27.77 19.27 -7.38
C LEU A 237 27.57 20.60 -6.63
N LEU A 238 27.69 20.58 -5.29
CA LEU A 238 27.51 21.76 -4.45
C LEU A 238 28.60 22.84 -4.65
N ALA A 239 29.76 22.48 -5.16
CA ALA A 239 30.86 23.42 -5.42
C ALA A 239 30.52 24.47 -6.49
N THR A 240 29.52 24.23 -7.34
CA THR A 240 29.06 25.16 -8.38
C THR A 240 28.01 26.15 -7.90
N VAL A 241 27.56 26.05 -6.65
CA VAL A 241 26.50 26.88 -6.06
C VAL A 241 27.08 28.13 -5.44
N ASP A 242 26.54 29.29 -5.81
CA ASP A 242 26.96 30.63 -5.35
C ASP A 242 26.25 31.09 -4.04
N ASP A 243 25.14 30.45 -3.67
CA ASP A 243 24.42 30.74 -2.43
C ASP A 243 25.12 30.10 -1.21
N THR A 244 25.86 30.93 -0.46
CA THR A 244 26.66 30.48 0.68
C THR A 244 25.81 29.93 1.83
N ALA A 245 24.59 30.46 2.06
CA ALA A 245 23.69 29.98 3.10
C ALA A 245 23.15 28.60 2.73
N PHE A 246 22.71 28.41 1.49
CA PHE A 246 22.28 27.13 0.94
C PHE A 246 23.40 26.11 1.01
N VAL A 247 24.63 26.47 0.58
CA VAL A 247 25.82 25.60 0.62
C VAL A 247 26.09 25.12 2.05
N SER A 248 26.09 26.05 3.03
CA SER A 248 26.34 25.69 4.44
C SER A 248 25.30 24.74 4.99
N LYS A 249 24.00 24.99 4.75
CA LYS A 249 22.91 24.15 5.18
C LYS A 249 22.98 22.76 4.52
N THR A 250 23.24 22.72 3.23
CA THR A 250 23.28 21.47 2.45
C THR A 250 24.45 20.59 2.85
N LYS A 251 25.66 21.16 3.09
CA LYS A 251 26.81 20.41 3.62
C LYS A 251 26.51 19.74 4.96
N LYS A 252 25.82 20.44 5.86
CA LYS A 252 25.36 19.84 7.11
C LYS A 252 24.39 18.69 6.87
N GLY A 253 23.46 18.85 5.91
CA GLY A 253 22.53 17.79 5.51
C GLY A 253 23.24 16.54 5.01
N ILE A 254 24.18 16.70 4.05
CA ILE A 254 24.99 15.59 3.53
C ILE A 254 25.71 14.86 4.67
N SER A 255 26.40 15.60 5.54
CA SER A 255 27.12 15.01 6.68
C SER A 255 26.18 14.28 7.64
N SER A 256 24.99 14.82 7.89
CA SER A 256 23.98 14.18 8.76
C SER A 256 23.43 12.91 8.12
N THR A 257 23.21 12.90 6.81
CA THR A 257 22.77 11.71 6.06
C THR A 257 23.82 10.60 6.16
N VAL A 258 25.08 10.91 5.85
CA VAL A 258 26.20 9.94 5.95
C VAL A 258 26.30 9.37 7.35
N LYS A 259 26.27 10.24 8.37
CA LYS A 259 26.33 9.82 9.77
C LYS A 259 25.18 8.89 10.13
N ALA A 260 23.95 9.27 9.80
CA ALA A 260 22.76 8.48 10.14
C ALA A 260 22.78 7.09 9.48
N TRP A 261 23.19 6.99 8.23
CA TRP A 261 23.28 5.70 7.54
C TRP A 261 24.44 4.84 8.03
N LYS A 262 25.56 5.46 8.38
CA LYS A 262 26.68 4.74 9.02
C LYS A 262 26.25 4.16 10.38
N GLU A 263 25.56 4.94 11.20
CA GLU A 263 25.02 4.48 12.49
C GLU A 263 24.01 3.35 12.32
N ARG A 264 23.14 3.42 11.29
CA ARG A 264 22.20 2.32 10.95
C ARG A 264 22.94 1.05 10.56
N LYS A 265 23.95 1.16 9.70
CA LYS A 265 24.78 0.00 9.31
C LYS A 265 25.46 -0.62 10.51
N GLN A 266 26.07 0.21 11.37
CA GLN A 266 26.72 -0.26 12.61
C GLN A 266 25.71 -0.96 13.56
N ALA A 267 24.51 -0.38 13.71
CA ALA A 267 23.45 -1.01 14.50
C ALA A 267 23.06 -2.38 13.93
N LYS A 268 22.95 -2.50 12.61
CA LYS A 268 22.61 -3.76 11.92
C LYS A 268 23.68 -4.84 12.13
N GLU A 269 24.97 -4.47 12.09
CA GLU A 269 26.10 -5.38 12.38
C GLU A 269 26.10 -5.92 13.81
N ASN A 270 25.53 -5.15 14.75
CA ASN A 270 25.47 -5.51 16.18
C ASN A 270 24.23 -6.37 16.53
N VAL A 271 23.30 -6.55 15.59
CA VAL A 271 22.12 -7.41 15.82
C VAL A 271 22.58 -8.86 15.97
N PRO A 272 22.10 -9.59 17.00
CA PRO A 272 22.43 -10.99 17.16
C PRO A 272 22.01 -11.83 15.95
N LYS A 273 22.91 -12.69 15.52
CA LYS A 273 22.69 -13.58 14.37
C LYS A 273 21.92 -14.83 14.76
N PRO A 274 21.29 -15.53 13.79
CA PRO A 274 20.63 -16.80 14.07
C PRO A 274 21.57 -17.76 14.83
N GLY A 275 21.08 -18.34 15.92
CA GLY A 275 21.81 -19.22 16.84
C GLY A 275 22.52 -18.51 18.00
N GLU A 276 22.66 -17.17 17.95
CA GLU A 276 23.20 -16.40 19.07
C GLU A 276 22.10 -16.07 20.10
N MET A 277 22.51 -15.76 21.34
CA MET A 277 21.57 -15.35 22.39
C MET A 277 20.88 -14.02 22.02
N ALA A 278 19.58 -13.96 22.18
CA ALA A 278 18.81 -12.75 22.00
C ALA A 278 19.19 -11.67 23.02
N ILE A 279 19.15 -10.41 22.62
CA ILE A 279 19.23 -9.28 23.55
C ILE A 279 17.90 -9.18 24.26
N GLY A 280 17.91 -9.30 25.59
CA GLY A 280 16.71 -9.22 26.41
C GLY A 280 16.10 -7.82 26.42
N PHE A 281 14.79 -7.76 26.57
CA PHE A 281 14.03 -6.53 26.79
C PHE A 281 12.99 -6.75 27.88
N THR A 282 12.53 -5.67 28.50
CA THR A 282 11.50 -5.69 29.55
C THR A 282 10.58 -4.51 29.35
N TYR A 283 9.26 -4.77 29.30
CA TYR A 283 8.24 -3.75 29.13
C TYR A 283 6.97 -4.09 29.91
N PRO A 284 6.20 -3.09 30.35
CA PRO A 284 4.94 -3.30 31.06
C PRO A 284 3.82 -3.69 30.08
N ASN A 285 2.89 -4.50 30.57
CA ASN A 285 1.60 -4.74 29.91
C ASN A 285 0.60 -3.60 30.22
N LYS A 286 -0.67 -3.76 29.78
CA LYS A 286 -1.73 -2.78 30.04
C LYS A 286 -2.02 -2.54 31.56
N ASP A 287 -1.75 -3.54 32.38
CA ASP A 287 -1.95 -3.53 33.82
C ASP A 287 -0.70 -3.08 34.60
N SER A 288 0.32 -2.59 33.88
CA SER A 288 1.61 -2.14 34.41
C SER A 288 2.45 -3.26 35.07
N VAL A 289 2.19 -4.51 34.69
CA VAL A 289 3.04 -5.65 35.06
C VAL A 289 4.14 -5.78 34.02
N GLU A 290 5.38 -5.78 34.47
CA GLU A 290 6.54 -5.95 33.60
C GLU A 290 6.72 -7.40 33.17
N PHE A 291 7.05 -7.59 31.88
CA PHE A 291 7.43 -8.85 31.28
C PHE A 291 8.74 -8.67 30.50
N SER A 292 9.63 -9.60 30.68
CA SER A 292 10.88 -9.70 29.94
C SER A 292 10.83 -10.86 28.94
N LEU A 293 11.71 -10.86 27.95
CA LEU A 293 11.87 -12.00 27.04
C LEU A 293 12.19 -13.28 27.82
N ALA A 294 12.96 -13.18 28.93
CA ALA A 294 13.36 -14.30 29.75
C ALA A 294 12.18 -14.99 30.48
N ASP A 295 11.05 -14.31 30.71
CA ASP A 295 9.86 -14.90 31.33
C ASP A 295 9.17 -15.95 30.45
N PHE A 296 9.54 -16.00 29.17
CA PHE A 296 9.04 -16.96 28.19
C PHE A 296 10.06 -18.07 27.86
N SER A 297 11.12 -18.19 28.65
CA SER A 297 12.11 -19.30 28.50
C SER A 297 11.42 -20.66 28.49
N GLY A 298 11.90 -21.55 27.65
CA GLY A 298 11.31 -22.88 27.41
C GLY A 298 10.18 -22.88 26.38
N LYS A 299 9.84 -21.73 25.79
CA LYS A 299 8.85 -21.61 24.73
C LYS A 299 9.47 -20.97 23.48
N LEU A 300 8.93 -21.32 22.32
CA LEU A 300 9.15 -20.54 21.11
C LEU A 300 8.48 -19.15 21.28
N VAL A 301 9.14 -18.06 20.91
CA VAL A 301 8.59 -16.70 21.07
C VAL A 301 8.54 -16.00 19.71
N TYR A 302 7.33 -15.74 19.24
CA TYR A 302 7.10 -14.94 18.04
C TYR A 302 6.76 -13.51 18.47
N VAL A 303 7.63 -12.56 18.11
CA VAL A 303 7.50 -11.15 18.51
C VAL A 303 7.01 -10.31 17.35
N ASP A 304 6.01 -9.49 17.60
CA ASP A 304 5.50 -8.43 16.72
C ASP A 304 5.85 -7.06 17.29
N VAL A 305 6.54 -6.21 16.54
CA VAL A 305 6.78 -4.80 16.90
C VAL A 305 5.90 -3.91 16.02
N TRP A 306 5.00 -3.17 16.66
CA TRP A 306 3.89 -2.51 16.00
C TRP A 306 3.50 -1.15 16.65
N ALA A 307 2.47 -0.47 16.10
CA ALA A 307 1.83 0.69 16.72
C ALA A 307 0.40 0.90 16.20
N THR A 308 -0.43 1.59 16.98
CA THR A 308 -1.84 1.89 16.64
C THR A 308 -1.99 2.77 15.40
N TRP A 309 -1.05 3.64 15.14
CA TRP A 309 -1.00 4.52 13.96
C TRP A 309 -0.41 3.86 12.72
N CYS A 310 0.11 2.63 12.83
CA CYS A 310 0.74 1.89 11.74
C CYS A 310 -0.32 1.13 10.92
N GLY A 311 -0.69 1.65 9.76
CA GLY A 311 -1.65 1.01 8.86
C GLY A 311 -1.26 -0.42 8.45
N PRO A 312 -0.03 -0.65 7.95
CA PRO A 312 0.44 -1.99 7.60
C PRO A 312 0.46 -2.97 8.78
N CYS A 313 0.73 -2.49 10.03
CA CYS A 313 0.67 -3.33 11.22
C CYS A 313 -0.76 -3.79 11.50
N LYS A 314 -1.73 -2.86 11.41
CA LYS A 314 -3.15 -3.18 11.60
C LYS A 314 -3.67 -4.18 10.56
N ALA A 315 -3.14 -4.15 9.35
CA ALA A 315 -3.50 -5.10 8.31
C ALA A 315 -3.06 -6.54 8.63
N GLU A 316 -2.03 -6.73 9.45
CA GLU A 316 -1.55 -8.05 9.89
C GLU A 316 -2.33 -8.61 11.10
N ILE A 317 -3.07 -7.78 11.87
CA ILE A 317 -3.78 -8.20 13.08
C ILE A 317 -4.70 -9.41 12.85
N PRO A 318 -5.58 -9.44 11.83
CA PRO A 318 -6.44 -10.60 11.61
C PRO A 318 -5.66 -11.90 11.36
N SER A 319 -4.54 -11.80 10.63
CA SER A 319 -3.66 -12.94 10.35
C SER A 319 -2.91 -13.39 11.60
N LEU A 320 -2.48 -12.45 12.46
CA LEU A 320 -1.83 -12.75 13.74
C LEU A 320 -2.81 -13.45 14.70
N GLN A 321 -4.03 -12.95 14.85
CA GLN A 321 -5.07 -13.58 15.69
C GLN A 321 -5.42 -15.00 15.20
N LYS A 322 -5.46 -15.19 13.88
CA LYS A 322 -5.65 -16.52 13.31
C LYS A 322 -4.48 -17.46 13.64
N LEU A 323 -3.25 -16.96 13.51
CA LEU A 323 -2.03 -17.71 13.82
C LEU A 323 -1.99 -18.08 15.31
N GLU A 324 -2.32 -17.16 16.21
CA GLU A 324 -2.46 -17.40 17.65
C GLU A 324 -3.47 -18.51 17.95
N GLY A 325 -4.63 -18.49 17.29
CA GLY A 325 -5.66 -19.52 17.42
C GLY A 325 -5.21 -20.90 16.93
N GLU A 326 -4.46 -20.95 15.84
CA GLU A 326 -3.92 -22.21 15.27
C GLU A 326 -2.90 -22.88 16.21
N TYR A 327 -2.14 -22.08 16.98
CA TYR A 327 -1.04 -22.56 17.83
C TYR A 327 -1.33 -22.43 19.35
N HIS A 328 -2.59 -22.18 19.77
CA HIS A 328 -2.92 -21.89 21.17
C HIS A 328 -2.53 -23.02 22.14
N ASP A 329 -2.57 -24.30 21.70
CA ASP A 329 -2.19 -25.48 22.51
C ASP A 329 -0.73 -25.91 22.32
N LYS A 330 0.06 -25.11 21.62
CA LYS A 330 1.46 -25.42 21.32
C LYS A 330 2.42 -24.66 22.23
N ASN A 331 3.67 -25.11 22.27
CA ASN A 331 4.71 -24.50 23.12
C ASN A 331 5.30 -23.22 22.48
N ILE A 332 4.42 -22.27 22.14
CA ILE A 332 4.78 -20.98 21.56
C ILE A 332 4.08 -19.84 22.32
N THR A 333 4.71 -18.68 22.39
CA THR A 333 4.13 -17.43 22.89
C THR A 333 4.17 -16.39 21.79
N PHE A 334 3.05 -15.71 21.58
CA PHE A 334 2.93 -14.52 20.74
C PHE A 334 3.06 -13.28 21.62
N LEU A 335 4.01 -12.42 21.29
CA LEU A 335 4.39 -11.26 22.09
C LEU A 335 4.37 -10.01 21.21
N SER A 336 3.46 -9.09 21.47
CA SER A 336 3.35 -7.84 20.71
C SER A 336 3.92 -6.68 21.52
N VAL A 337 4.90 -5.96 20.97
CA VAL A 337 5.57 -4.82 21.60
C VAL A 337 5.17 -3.56 20.83
N SER A 338 4.35 -2.72 21.45
CA SER A 338 3.93 -1.44 20.85
C SER A 338 4.99 -0.36 21.04
N VAL A 339 5.28 0.37 19.97
CA VAL A 339 6.10 1.59 19.99
C VAL A 339 5.27 2.87 20.01
N ASP A 340 4.01 2.80 20.45
CA ASP A 340 3.19 3.98 20.69
C ASP A 340 3.76 4.84 21.83
N THR A 341 3.71 6.15 21.65
CA THR A 341 3.97 7.12 22.72
C THR A 341 2.68 7.49 23.48
N ASP A 342 1.52 7.28 22.88
CA ASP A 342 0.22 7.43 23.51
C ASP A 342 -0.23 6.08 24.10
N ARG A 343 0.00 5.92 25.40
CA ARG A 343 -0.36 4.70 26.12
C ARG A 343 -1.85 4.44 26.12
N GLN A 344 -2.69 5.50 26.19
CA GLN A 344 -4.13 5.33 26.22
C GLN A 344 -4.68 4.82 24.88
N ALA A 345 -4.21 5.38 23.77
CA ALA A 345 -4.58 4.91 22.44
C ALA A 345 -4.22 3.41 22.23
N TRP A 346 -3.05 3.00 22.73
CA TRP A 346 -2.65 1.59 22.70
C TRP A 346 -3.56 0.71 23.58
N VAL A 347 -3.82 1.10 24.84
CA VAL A 347 -4.71 0.34 25.75
C VAL A 347 -6.10 0.21 25.14
N ASP A 348 -6.65 1.30 24.61
CA ASP A 348 -8.00 1.31 24.01
C ASP A 348 -8.07 0.32 22.82
N MET A 349 -7.05 0.30 21.95
CA MET A 349 -7.03 -0.64 20.82
C MET A 349 -6.87 -2.09 21.28
N VAL A 350 -5.97 -2.37 22.23
CA VAL A 350 -5.79 -3.73 22.79
C VAL A 350 -7.10 -4.27 23.36
N VAL A 351 -7.89 -3.42 24.05
CA VAL A 351 -9.15 -3.83 24.68
C VAL A 351 -10.29 -3.92 23.67
N ASN A 352 -10.46 -2.90 22.82
CA ASN A 352 -11.61 -2.82 21.90
C ASN A 352 -11.51 -3.87 20.78
N ASP A 353 -10.32 -4.10 20.25
CA ASP A 353 -10.06 -5.06 19.18
C ASP A 353 -9.74 -6.47 19.74
N GLN A 354 -9.80 -6.64 21.07
CA GLN A 354 -9.55 -7.91 21.77
C GLN A 354 -8.25 -8.59 21.32
N LEU A 355 -7.16 -7.79 21.26
CA LEU A 355 -5.87 -8.31 20.79
C LEU A 355 -5.36 -9.40 21.72
N GLY A 356 -5.00 -10.55 21.14
CA GLY A 356 -4.51 -11.73 21.84
C GLY A 356 -3.05 -11.64 22.24
N GLY A 357 -2.46 -12.79 22.64
CA GLY A 357 -1.06 -12.87 23.03
C GLY A 357 -0.70 -12.03 24.25
N VAL A 358 0.58 -11.74 24.40
CA VAL A 358 1.10 -10.86 25.45
C VAL A 358 1.36 -9.47 24.84
N GLN A 359 0.58 -8.47 25.29
CA GLN A 359 0.65 -7.10 24.79
C GLN A 359 1.52 -6.23 25.70
N LEU A 360 2.61 -5.68 25.19
CA LEU A 360 3.59 -4.85 25.92
C LEU A 360 3.69 -3.45 25.30
N TRP A 361 4.03 -2.47 26.12
CA TRP A 361 4.17 -1.07 25.71
C TRP A 361 5.59 -0.56 25.94
N ALA A 362 6.27 -0.18 24.86
CA ALA A 362 7.68 0.19 24.87
C ALA A 362 7.93 1.71 24.98
N ASP A 363 6.89 2.55 25.04
CA ASP A 363 6.97 4.02 25.11
C ASP A 363 7.82 4.61 23.97
N GLY A 364 7.40 4.39 22.74
CA GLY A 364 8.06 4.90 21.54
C GLY A 364 9.17 3.99 21.01
N TRP A 365 10.03 4.57 20.19
CA TRP A 365 11.21 3.87 19.60
C TRP A 365 12.28 3.64 20.66
N SER A 366 12.08 2.65 21.49
CA SER A 366 12.82 2.34 22.71
C SER A 366 14.03 1.43 22.47
N GLN A 367 14.48 0.75 23.53
CA GLN A 367 15.71 -0.05 23.48
C GLN A 367 15.61 -1.22 22.51
N ILE A 368 14.45 -1.93 22.43
CA ILE A 368 14.26 -3.06 21.50
C ILE A 368 14.50 -2.64 20.04
N THR A 369 14.06 -1.44 19.66
CA THR A 369 14.23 -0.97 18.28
C THR A 369 15.70 -0.67 17.95
N LYS A 370 16.48 -0.26 18.93
CA LYS A 370 17.93 -0.02 18.80
C LYS A 370 18.71 -1.33 18.75
N ASP A 371 18.41 -2.24 19.68
CA ASP A 371 19.13 -3.50 19.85
C ASP A 371 18.93 -4.45 18.65
N TYR A 372 17.77 -4.38 18.02
CA TYR A 372 17.44 -5.20 16.83
C TYR A 372 17.46 -4.39 15.53
N ALA A 373 18.02 -3.19 15.54
CA ALA A 373 18.11 -2.30 14.37
C ALA A 373 16.77 -2.17 13.60
N ILE A 374 15.67 -1.97 14.35
CA ILE A 374 14.33 -1.81 13.78
C ILE A 374 14.15 -0.34 13.40
N PHE A 375 14.13 -0.05 12.09
CA PHE A 375 13.96 1.30 11.54
C PHE A 375 12.59 1.52 10.92
N GLY A 376 11.72 0.49 10.92
CA GLY A 376 10.36 0.52 10.41
C GLY A 376 9.53 -0.62 10.98
N ILE A 377 8.22 -0.42 11.06
CA ILE A 377 7.23 -1.39 11.52
C ILE A 377 6.18 -1.64 10.43
N PRO A 378 5.53 -2.83 10.39
CA PRO A 378 5.68 -3.95 11.32
C PRO A 378 7.02 -4.67 11.19
N ARG A 379 7.53 -5.19 12.31
CA ARG A 379 8.73 -6.05 12.37
C ARG A 379 8.39 -7.30 13.15
N PHE A 380 8.73 -8.47 12.60
CA PHE A 380 8.51 -9.75 13.24
C PHE A 380 9.83 -10.41 13.56
N MET A 381 9.92 -11.06 14.72
CA MET A 381 11.11 -11.79 15.15
C MET A 381 10.71 -13.13 15.75
N LEU A 382 11.61 -14.12 15.69
CA LEU A 382 11.38 -15.44 16.25
C LEU A 382 12.60 -15.89 17.08
N PHE A 383 12.32 -16.34 18.30
CA PHE A 383 13.32 -16.82 19.27
C PHE A 383 12.98 -18.23 19.71
N ASP A 384 14.00 -19.07 19.86
CA ASP A 384 13.84 -20.44 20.30
C ASP A 384 13.60 -20.58 21.82
N GLN A 385 13.41 -21.82 22.29
CA GLN A 385 13.12 -22.15 23.67
C GLN A 385 14.30 -21.83 24.63
N ASP A 386 15.54 -21.76 24.09
CA ASP A 386 16.74 -21.38 24.82
C ASP A 386 16.95 -19.84 24.86
N GLY A 387 16.08 -19.07 24.19
CA GLY A 387 16.22 -17.62 24.04
C GLY A 387 17.22 -17.21 22.98
N LYS A 388 17.56 -18.07 22.02
CA LYS A 388 18.42 -17.74 20.89
C LYS A 388 17.60 -17.23 19.71
N VAL A 389 18.22 -16.42 18.89
CA VAL A 389 17.61 -15.89 17.67
C VAL A 389 17.44 -16.99 16.63
N ILE A 390 16.22 -17.19 16.15
CA ILE A 390 15.93 -17.93 14.92
C ILE A 390 15.94 -16.92 13.75
N SER A 391 15.19 -15.82 13.91
CA SER A 391 15.14 -14.75 12.93
C SER A 391 14.82 -13.41 13.58
N THR A 392 15.52 -12.35 13.18
CA THR A 392 15.21 -10.96 13.57
C THR A 392 14.40 -10.22 12.50
N ASP A 393 14.07 -10.92 11.41
CA ASP A 393 13.14 -10.49 10.33
C ASP A 393 12.34 -11.71 9.88
N ALA A 394 11.50 -12.23 10.79
CA ALA A 394 10.68 -13.41 10.54
C ALA A 394 9.53 -13.08 9.56
N PRO A 395 9.03 -14.07 8.80
CA PRO A 395 7.88 -13.87 7.92
C PRO A 395 6.67 -13.32 8.68
N ARG A 396 5.89 -12.49 7.99
CA ARG A 396 4.65 -11.88 8.53
C ARG A 396 3.59 -12.96 8.83
N PRO A 397 2.64 -12.69 9.74
CA PRO A 397 1.53 -13.61 10.01
C PRO A 397 0.69 -13.98 8.78
N SER A 398 0.56 -13.05 7.83
CA SER A 398 -0.14 -13.28 6.55
C SER A 398 0.66 -14.09 5.53
N SER A 399 1.99 -14.23 5.71
CA SER A 399 2.84 -15.00 4.80
C SER A 399 2.59 -16.51 4.94
N ALA A 400 2.64 -17.22 3.81
CA ALA A 400 2.62 -18.68 3.81
C ALA A 400 3.86 -19.31 4.47
N GLU A 401 4.96 -18.57 4.59
CA GLU A 401 6.25 -19.04 5.09
C GLU A 401 6.31 -19.13 6.62
N ILE A 402 5.44 -18.41 7.36
CA ILE A 402 5.55 -18.40 8.82
C ILE A 402 5.19 -19.73 9.46
N ARG A 403 4.18 -20.44 8.93
CA ARG A 403 3.74 -21.73 9.49
C ARG A 403 4.81 -22.80 9.38
N PRO A 404 5.43 -23.06 8.21
CA PRO A 404 6.57 -23.99 8.11
C PRO A 404 7.72 -23.62 9.07
N LEU A 405 8.03 -22.34 9.22
CA LEU A 405 9.09 -21.90 10.12
C LEU A 405 8.75 -22.16 11.59
N ILE A 406 7.52 -21.92 12.02
CA ILE A 406 7.09 -22.25 13.39
C ILE A 406 7.13 -23.77 13.61
N GLU A 407 6.63 -24.57 12.68
CA GLU A 407 6.59 -26.03 12.79
C GLU A 407 7.98 -26.69 12.87
N GLU A 408 9.02 -26.03 12.36
CA GLU A 408 10.40 -26.51 12.45
C GLU A 408 10.95 -26.44 13.88
N TYR A 409 10.43 -25.53 14.73
CA TYR A 409 10.97 -25.22 16.04
C TYR A 409 10.03 -25.51 17.23
N ILE A 410 8.82 -26.00 16.97
CA ILE A 410 7.85 -26.39 18.03
C ILE A 410 8.16 -27.78 18.61
#